data_e2b85f00eed1d5a8acca9034f213a879
#
_entry.id   e2b85f00eed1d5a8acca9034f213a879
#
_cell.length_a   1.000
_cell.length_b   1.000
_cell.length_c   1.000
_cell.angle_alpha   90.00
_cell.angle_beta   90.00
_cell.angle_gamma   90.00
#
_symmetry.space_group_name_H-M   'P 1'
#
loop_
_entity.id
_entity.type
_entity.pdbx_description
1 polymer ?
#
loop_
_entity_poly.entity_id
_entity_poly.type
_entity_poly.pdbx_seq_one_letter_code
_entity_poly.pdbx_strand_id
1 'polypeptide(L)'
;GLFSANVWGRKVTDLKQSASLMNGWFKHVFGESTAIFANHSGLTTETKISALDFTYFLSMPEYKRELPGILRKVKFNETDNSVLEKNNVEVFAKTGTMHYNRGLAGYICKNGAPVATFSIFVADINKKKKAIRRRVFNPPDSKRWLRKARRQEKLLIAYWSKMYT
;
A
#
# COMPACT_ATOMS: atom_id res chain seq x y z
N GLY A 1 -0.54 13.09 -11.37
CA GLY A 1 -1.93 12.88 -11.79
C GLY A 1 -2.25 13.53 -13.12
N LEU A 2 -2.28 14.86 -13.18
CA LEU A 2 -2.57 15.60 -14.44
C LEU A 2 -1.55 15.28 -15.53
N PHE A 3 -0.28 15.26 -15.19
CA PHE A 3 0.78 14.94 -16.14
C PHE A 3 0.62 13.51 -16.70
N SER A 4 0.42 12.52 -15.84
CA SER A 4 0.24 11.13 -16.26
C SER A 4 -0.99 10.95 -17.16
N ALA A 5 -2.11 11.60 -16.81
CA ALA A 5 -3.33 11.52 -17.62
C ALA A 5 -3.13 12.17 -19.01
N ASN A 6 -2.39 13.29 -19.09
CA ASN A 6 -2.09 13.95 -20.36
C ASN A 6 -1.13 13.14 -21.24
N VAL A 7 -0.12 12.49 -20.65
CA VAL A 7 0.80 11.57 -21.37
C VAL A 7 0.03 10.41 -22.01
N TRP A 8 -1.06 9.95 -21.41
CA TRP A 8 -1.94 8.91 -21.97
C TRP A 8 -2.96 9.45 -22.99
N GLY A 9 -2.76 10.67 -23.48
CA GLY A 9 -3.61 11.29 -24.49
C GLY A 9 -4.99 11.74 -23.96
N ARG A 10 -5.19 11.75 -22.64
CA ARG A 10 -6.42 12.21 -22.00
C ARG A 10 -6.26 13.66 -21.58
N LYS A 11 -6.85 14.60 -22.34
CA LYS A 11 -6.88 16.01 -21.95
C LYS A 11 -7.70 16.19 -20.67
N VAL A 12 -7.01 16.33 -19.53
CA VAL A 12 -7.62 16.63 -18.23
C VAL A 12 -7.16 18.00 -17.74
N THR A 13 -8.07 18.78 -17.21
CA THR A 13 -7.82 20.16 -16.76
C THR A 13 -7.68 20.27 -15.24
N ASP A 14 -8.20 19.28 -14.50
CA ASP A 14 -8.16 19.30 -13.05
C ASP A 14 -7.95 17.90 -12.43
N LEU A 15 -7.63 17.88 -11.13
CA LEU A 15 -7.36 16.64 -10.39
C LEU A 15 -8.58 15.74 -10.25
N LYS A 16 -9.79 16.29 -10.26
CA LYS A 16 -11.04 15.54 -10.15
C LYS A 16 -11.30 14.72 -11.41
N GLN A 17 -11.11 15.33 -12.58
CA GLN A 17 -11.20 14.63 -13.86
C GLN A 17 -10.15 13.52 -13.94
N SER A 18 -8.91 13.78 -13.52
CA SER A 18 -7.85 12.79 -13.47
C SER A 18 -8.19 11.62 -12.54
N ALA A 19 -8.77 11.89 -11.37
CA ALA A 19 -9.24 10.85 -10.45
C ALA A 19 -10.41 10.05 -11.04
N SER A 20 -11.33 10.70 -11.77
CA SER A 20 -12.43 10.04 -12.46
C SER A 20 -11.95 9.05 -13.53
N LEU A 21 -10.92 9.43 -14.30
CA LEU A 21 -10.29 8.53 -15.27
C LEU A 21 -9.64 7.32 -14.58
N MET A 22 -8.99 7.51 -13.45
CA MET A 22 -8.41 6.42 -12.67
C MET A 22 -9.48 5.46 -12.14
N ASN A 23 -10.60 5.98 -11.65
CA ASN A 23 -11.74 5.17 -11.23
C ASN A 23 -12.34 4.36 -12.39
N GLY A 24 -12.52 5.00 -13.54
CA GLY A 24 -13.02 4.34 -14.75
C GLY A 24 -12.08 3.23 -15.23
N TRP A 25 -10.79 3.50 -15.28
CA TRP A 25 -9.78 2.50 -15.59
C TRP A 25 -9.80 1.33 -14.61
N PHE A 26 -9.81 1.62 -13.31
CA PHE A 26 -9.79 0.57 -12.28
C PHE A 26 -11.02 -0.33 -12.39
N LYS A 27 -12.20 0.26 -12.58
CA LYS A 27 -13.44 -0.48 -12.81
C LYS A 27 -13.40 -1.33 -14.08
N HIS A 28 -12.85 -0.80 -15.17
CA HIS A 28 -12.72 -1.52 -16.43
C HIS A 28 -11.83 -2.77 -16.27
N VAL A 29 -10.70 -2.63 -15.56
CA VAL A 29 -9.71 -3.71 -15.39
C VAL A 29 -10.15 -4.76 -14.35
N PHE A 30 -10.79 -4.32 -13.27
CA PHE A 30 -11.10 -5.16 -12.11
C PHE A 30 -12.60 -5.49 -11.94
N GLY A 31 -13.46 -4.98 -12.84
CA GLY A 31 -14.88 -5.23 -12.78
C GLY A 31 -15.54 -4.58 -11.55
N GLU A 32 -16.32 -5.37 -10.79
CA GLU A 32 -16.99 -4.89 -9.58
C GLU A 32 -15.96 -4.71 -8.45
N SER A 33 -15.52 -3.48 -8.25
CA SER A 33 -14.64 -3.08 -7.16
C SER A 33 -15.29 -1.94 -6.37
N THR A 34 -15.06 -1.94 -5.06
CA THR A 34 -15.47 -0.86 -4.16
C THR A 34 -14.44 0.26 -4.06
N ALA A 35 -13.36 0.19 -4.84
CA ALA A 35 -12.31 1.19 -4.83
C ALA A 35 -12.81 2.55 -5.33
N ILE A 36 -12.43 3.60 -4.60
CA ILE A 36 -12.70 5.00 -4.94
C ILE A 36 -11.39 5.77 -4.82
N PHE A 37 -10.96 6.38 -5.91
CA PHE A 37 -9.80 7.25 -5.95
C PHE A 37 -10.26 8.71 -6.05
N ALA A 38 -10.03 9.49 -5.00
CA ALA A 38 -10.35 10.92 -4.97
C ALA A 38 -9.21 11.78 -5.53
N ASN A 39 -7.98 11.26 -5.46
CA ASN A 39 -6.79 11.87 -6.06
C ASN A 39 -5.65 10.84 -6.18
N HIS A 40 -4.54 11.26 -6.80
CA HIS A 40 -3.37 10.40 -7.01
C HIS A 40 -2.37 10.37 -5.84
N SER A 41 -2.51 11.25 -4.86
CA SER A 41 -1.56 11.33 -3.74
C SER A 41 -1.84 10.32 -2.62
N GLY A 42 -3.07 9.84 -2.53
CA GLY A 42 -3.52 9.00 -1.41
C GLY A 42 -3.58 9.74 -0.06
N LEU A 43 -3.41 11.06 -0.03
CA LEU A 43 -3.41 11.87 1.18
C LEU A 43 -4.79 12.41 1.56
N THR A 44 -5.85 11.79 1.07
CA THR A 44 -7.24 12.14 1.39
C THR A 44 -7.94 11.00 2.12
N THR A 45 -8.97 11.34 2.89
CA THR A 45 -9.85 10.37 3.55
C THR A 45 -10.92 9.81 2.60
N GLU A 46 -11.07 10.39 1.43
CA GLU A 46 -12.08 10.02 0.44
C GLU A 46 -11.63 8.86 -0.45
N THR A 47 -10.31 8.69 -0.65
CA THR A 47 -9.76 7.52 -1.34
C THR A 47 -9.96 6.27 -0.46
N LYS A 48 -10.56 5.25 -1.05
CA LYS A 48 -10.85 3.96 -0.41
C LYS A 48 -10.47 2.83 -1.36
N ILE A 49 -9.88 1.80 -0.82
CA ILE A 49 -9.60 0.55 -1.53
C ILE A 49 -9.56 -0.58 -0.50
N SER A 50 -10.10 -1.74 -0.85
CA SER A 50 -9.97 -2.92 0.00
C SER A 50 -8.56 -3.52 -0.11
N ALA A 51 -8.14 -4.25 0.92
CA ALA A 51 -6.88 -4.99 0.86
C ALA A 51 -6.91 -6.04 -0.26
N LEU A 52 -8.06 -6.65 -0.50
CA LEU A 52 -8.27 -7.63 -1.56
C LEU A 52 -8.06 -6.99 -2.94
N ASP A 53 -8.76 -5.88 -3.25
CA ASP A 53 -8.63 -5.18 -4.53
C ASP A 53 -7.17 -4.74 -4.77
N PHE A 54 -6.51 -4.23 -3.72
CA PHE A 54 -5.13 -3.77 -3.85
C PHE A 54 -4.14 -4.92 -4.05
N THR A 55 -4.35 -6.06 -3.37
CA THR A 55 -3.54 -7.27 -3.57
C THR A 55 -3.76 -7.82 -4.99
N TYR A 56 -5.00 -7.84 -5.46
CA TYR A 56 -5.32 -8.27 -6.81
C TYR A 56 -4.65 -7.38 -7.88
N PHE A 57 -4.71 -6.05 -7.71
CA PHE A 57 -3.98 -5.09 -8.54
C PHE A 57 -2.47 -5.43 -8.59
N LEU A 58 -1.84 -5.63 -7.43
CA LEU A 58 -0.41 -5.97 -7.36
C LEU A 58 -0.09 -7.34 -7.97
N SER A 59 -1.06 -8.26 -8.05
CA SER A 59 -0.85 -9.60 -8.59
C SER A 59 -0.84 -9.67 -10.11
N MET A 60 -1.20 -8.59 -10.81
CA MET A 60 -1.15 -8.53 -12.27
C MET A 60 0.29 -8.76 -12.80
N PRO A 61 0.46 -9.53 -13.88
CA PRO A 61 1.78 -9.96 -14.36
C PRO A 61 2.77 -8.81 -14.60
N GLU A 62 2.31 -7.71 -15.18
CA GLU A 62 3.14 -6.52 -15.46
C GLU A 62 3.64 -5.87 -14.18
N TYR A 63 2.81 -5.72 -13.14
CA TYR A 63 3.20 -5.13 -11.87
C TYR A 63 4.10 -6.05 -11.05
N LYS A 64 3.85 -7.35 -11.09
CA LYS A 64 4.75 -8.35 -10.47
C LYS A 64 6.15 -8.31 -11.06
N ARG A 65 6.27 -8.05 -12.36
CA ARG A 65 7.56 -7.96 -13.05
C ARG A 65 8.29 -6.65 -12.73
N GLU A 66 7.58 -5.53 -12.70
CA GLU A 66 8.19 -4.19 -12.70
C GLU A 66 8.33 -3.59 -11.30
N LEU A 67 7.30 -3.73 -10.46
CA LEU A 67 7.26 -3.02 -9.17
C LEU A 67 8.32 -3.46 -8.15
N PRO A 68 8.70 -4.74 -8.02
CA PRO A 68 9.75 -5.11 -7.07
C PRO A 68 11.04 -4.33 -7.25
N GLY A 69 11.42 -4.01 -8.50
CA GLY A 69 12.64 -3.28 -8.82
C GLY A 69 12.65 -1.80 -8.35
N ILE A 70 11.49 -1.21 -8.11
CA ILE A 70 11.35 0.19 -7.68
C ILE A 70 10.88 0.35 -6.23
N LEU A 71 10.45 -0.74 -5.60
CA LEU A 71 10.02 -0.74 -4.21
C LEU A 71 11.22 -0.83 -3.26
N ARG A 72 11.02 -0.38 -2.02
CA ARG A 72 12.07 -0.47 -1.01
C ARG A 72 12.07 -1.83 -0.32
N LYS A 73 13.26 -2.39 -0.12
CA LYS A 73 13.44 -3.60 0.70
C LYS A 73 13.00 -3.33 2.14
N VAL A 74 12.19 -4.21 2.68
CA VAL A 74 11.73 -4.17 4.08
C VAL A 74 12.83 -4.76 4.95
N LYS A 75 13.23 -4.03 6.00
CA LYS A 75 14.19 -4.51 7.00
C LYS A 75 13.44 -5.07 8.21
N PHE A 76 13.81 -6.26 8.63
CA PHE A 76 13.32 -6.93 9.84
C PHE A 76 14.35 -6.80 11.00
N ASN A 77 14.15 -7.52 12.11
CA ASN A 77 15.18 -7.70 13.12
C ASN A 77 16.29 -8.63 12.58
N GLU A 78 17.41 -8.71 13.28
CA GLU A 78 18.59 -9.48 12.84
C GLU A 78 18.27 -10.97 12.64
N THR A 79 17.52 -11.56 13.56
CA THR A 79 17.13 -12.98 13.50
C THR A 79 16.27 -13.30 12.28
N ASP A 80 15.23 -12.50 12.05
CA ASP A 80 14.35 -12.72 10.88
C ASP A 80 15.11 -12.43 9.58
N ASN A 81 15.95 -11.37 9.52
CA ASN A 81 16.76 -11.07 8.35
C ASN A 81 17.71 -12.22 8.00
N SER A 82 18.42 -12.78 8.97
CA SER A 82 19.37 -13.87 8.71
C SER A 82 18.70 -15.12 8.17
N VAL A 83 17.52 -15.47 8.66
CA VAL A 83 16.72 -16.60 8.14
C VAL A 83 16.27 -16.36 6.71
N LEU A 84 15.76 -15.17 6.41
CA LEU A 84 15.28 -14.82 5.08
C LEU A 84 16.44 -14.77 4.07
N GLU A 85 17.54 -14.13 4.42
CA GLU A 85 18.75 -14.02 3.57
C GLU A 85 19.35 -15.37 3.25
N LYS A 86 19.47 -16.27 4.25
CA LYS A 86 19.94 -17.65 4.03
C LYS A 86 19.12 -18.41 3.00
N ASN A 87 17.84 -18.12 2.89
CA ASN A 87 16.91 -18.78 1.99
C ASN A 87 16.61 -17.96 0.71
N ASN A 88 17.39 -16.90 0.46
CA ASN A 88 17.18 -15.97 -0.66
C ASN A 88 15.76 -15.41 -0.73
N VAL A 89 15.16 -15.11 0.43
CA VAL A 89 13.84 -14.49 0.53
C VAL A 89 14.00 -13.01 0.86
N GLU A 90 13.38 -12.16 0.07
CA GLU A 90 13.39 -10.72 0.22
C GLU A 90 11.97 -10.16 0.17
N VAL A 91 11.75 -9.04 0.83
CA VAL A 91 10.45 -8.36 0.83
C VAL A 91 10.62 -6.94 0.33
N PHE A 92 9.86 -6.58 -0.69
CA PHE A 92 9.84 -5.25 -1.27
C PHE A 92 8.46 -4.63 -1.11
N ALA A 93 8.37 -3.44 -0.52
CA ALA A 93 7.08 -2.84 -0.24
C ALA A 93 7.08 -1.31 -0.23
N LYS A 94 5.87 -0.76 -0.41
CA LYS A 94 5.56 0.66 -0.24
C LYS A 94 4.70 0.87 0.99
N THR A 95 5.06 1.88 1.76
CA THR A 95 4.30 2.31 2.93
C THR A 95 3.35 3.45 2.60
N GLY A 96 2.17 3.45 3.20
CA GLY A 96 1.28 4.60 3.31
C GLY A 96 1.05 4.94 4.77
N THR A 97 1.16 6.21 5.16
CA THR A 97 1.03 6.61 6.56
C THR A 97 0.26 7.92 6.69
N MET A 98 -0.80 7.88 7.46
CA MET A 98 -1.54 9.05 7.98
C MET A 98 -1.80 8.83 9.47
N HIS A 99 -2.30 9.86 10.18
CA HIS A 99 -2.70 9.66 11.58
C HIS A 99 -3.76 8.57 11.69
N TYR A 100 -3.51 7.57 12.53
CA TYR A 100 -4.38 6.42 12.77
C TYR A 100 -4.76 5.62 11.52
N ASN A 101 -3.92 5.72 10.47
CA ASN A 101 -4.06 4.92 9.26
C ASN A 101 -2.68 4.57 8.72
N ARG A 102 -2.44 3.30 8.53
CA ARG A 102 -1.18 2.77 8.06
C ARG A 102 -1.45 1.67 7.03
N GLY A 103 -0.72 1.72 5.92
CA GLY A 103 -0.71 0.67 4.91
C GLY A 103 0.71 0.23 4.58
N LEU A 104 0.85 -1.04 4.25
CA LEU A 104 2.05 -1.63 3.70
C LEU A 104 1.63 -2.66 2.66
N ALA A 105 2.14 -2.52 1.44
CA ALA A 105 1.80 -3.43 0.35
C ALA A 105 3.00 -3.66 -0.57
N GLY A 106 3.11 -4.86 -1.12
CA GLY A 106 4.24 -5.24 -1.95
C GLY A 106 4.35 -6.73 -2.23
N TYR A 107 5.58 -7.20 -2.30
CA TYR A 107 5.92 -8.53 -2.76
C TYR A 107 6.88 -9.23 -1.81
N ILE A 108 6.67 -10.55 -1.63
CA ILE A 108 7.67 -11.48 -1.12
C ILE A 108 8.32 -12.11 -2.35
N CYS A 109 9.64 -12.00 -2.44
CA CYS A 109 10.43 -12.54 -3.52
C CYS A 109 11.33 -13.67 -3.01
N LYS A 110 11.49 -14.73 -3.80
CA LYS A 110 12.46 -15.81 -3.56
C LYS A 110 13.34 -15.95 -4.78
N ASN A 111 14.65 -15.98 -4.59
CA ASN A 111 15.62 -16.01 -5.69
C ASN A 111 15.38 -14.89 -6.73
N GLY A 112 15.02 -13.69 -6.26
CA GLY A 112 14.75 -12.54 -7.12
C GLY A 112 13.36 -12.50 -7.78
N ALA A 113 12.57 -13.57 -7.71
CA ALA A 113 11.24 -13.65 -8.33
C ALA A 113 10.10 -13.46 -7.31
N PRO A 114 9.04 -12.69 -7.62
CA PRO A 114 7.89 -12.53 -6.74
C PRO A 114 7.11 -13.84 -6.60
N VAL A 115 7.07 -14.38 -5.39
CA VAL A 115 6.33 -15.61 -5.02
C VAL A 115 5.00 -15.32 -4.35
N ALA A 116 4.86 -14.14 -3.73
CA ALA A 116 3.60 -13.70 -3.16
C ALA A 116 3.44 -12.18 -3.26
N THR A 117 2.18 -11.74 -3.31
CA THR A 117 1.76 -10.35 -3.16
C THR A 117 1.03 -10.18 -1.84
N PHE A 118 1.15 -9.00 -1.23
CA PHE A 118 0.43 -8.72 0.00
C PHE A 118 -0.01 -7.26 0.11
N SER A 119 -1.08 -7.03 0.86
CA SER A 119 -1.45 -5.70 1.33
C SER A 119 -2.00 -5.78 2.76
N ILE A 120 -1.53 -4.89 3.62
CA ILE A 120 -1.94 -4.78 5.02
C ILE A 120 -2.40 -3.36 5.26
N PHE A 121 -3.64 -3.18 5.73
CA PHE A 121 -4.19 -1.90 6.14
C PHE A 121 -4.58 -1.96 7.62
N VAL A 122 -3.99 -1.07 8.41
CA VAL A 122 -4.28 -0.93 9.84
C VAL A 122 -4.83 0.46 10.08
N ALA A 123 -6.03 0.57 10.65
CA ALA A 123 -6.67 1.85 10.90
C ALA A 123 -7.41 1.85 12.24
N ASP A 124 -7.37 2.99 12.94
CA ASP A 124 -8.29 3.32 14.02
C ASP A 124 -9.23 4.42 13.53
N ILE A 125 -10.34 4.00 12.94
CA ILE A 125 -11.31 4.89 12.29
C ILE A 125 -11.90 5.88 13.29
N ASN A 126 -12.15 5.44 14.53
CA ASN A 126 -12.75 6.29 15.56
C ASN A 126 -11.80 7.41 15.99
N LYS A 127 -10.53 7.08 16.24
CA LYS A 127 -9.51 8.09 16.56
C LYS A 127 -9.26 9.02 15.39
N LYS A 128 -9.21 8.50 14.15
CA LYS A 128 -9.06 9.30 12.93
C LYS A 128 -10.20 10.31 12.79
N LYS A 129 -11.46 9.87 12.87
CA LYS A 129 -12.64 10.74 12.80
C LYS A 129 -12.63 11.82 13.90
N LYS A 130 -12.26 11.44 15.15
CA LYS A 130 -12.16 12.37 16.27
C LYS A 130 -11.09 13.44 16.05
N ALA A 131 -9.91 13.06 15.55
CA ALA A 131 -8.82 13.99 15.24
C ALA A 131 -9.22 14.97 14.13
N ILE A 132 -9.83 14.50 13.05
CA ILE A 132 -10.33 15.35 11.96
C ILE A 132 -11.38 16.34 12.45
N ARG A 133 -12.39 15.86 13.18
CA ARG A 133 -13.46 16.74 13.74
C ARG A 133 -12.93 17.81 14.65
N ARG A 134 -11.89 17.50 15.43
CA ARG A 134 -11.24 18.45 16.35
C ARG A 134 -10.14 19.28 15.69
N ARG A 135 -9.88 19.12 14.41
CA ARG A 135 -8.80 19.78 13.65
C ARG A 135 -7.41 19.63 14.31
N VAL A 136 -7.14 18.45 14.92
CA VAL A 136 -5.86 18.20 15.58
C VAL A 136 -4.88 17.65 14.55
N PHE A 137 -3.90 18.45 14.17
CA PHE A 137 -2.88 18.07 13.18
C PHE A 137 -1.90 17.01 13.71
N ASN A 138 -1.54 17.05 14.99
CA ASN A 138 -0.62 16.09 15.62
C ASN A 138 -1.24 15.50 16.89
N PRO A 139 -2.12 14.49 16.78
CA PRO A 139 -2.69 13.85 17.94
C PRO A 139 -1.60 13.22 18.83
N PRO A 140 -1.61 13.45 20.15
CA PRO A 140 -0.48 13.09 21.04
C PRO A 140 -0.18 11.60 21.08
N ASP A 141 -1.19 10.74 20.92
CA ASP A 141 -1.04 9.28 20.93
C ASP A 141 -0.82 8.67 19.53
N SER A 142 -0.84 9.46 18.45
CA SER A 142 -0.70 8.98 17.08
C SER A 142 0.65 8.31 16.81
N LYS A 143 1.73 8.84 17.38
CA LYS A 143 3.07 8.24 17.27
C LYS A 143 3.16 6.87 17.95
N ARG A 144 2.52 6.71 19.12
CA ARG A 144 2.46 5.44 19.85
C ARG A 144 1.64 4.41 19.08
N TRP A 145 0.49 4.83 18.56
CA TRP A 145 -0.35 3.99 17.72
C TRP A 145 0.41 3.52 16.47
N LEU A 146 1.08 4.44 15.77
CA LEU A 146 1.85 4.12 14.57
C LEU A 146 2.98 3.12 14.83
N ARG A 147 3.67 3.22 15.98
CA ARG A 147 4.69 2.22 16.35
C ARG A 147 4.09 0.83 16.53
N LYS A 148 2.90 0.72 17.15
CA LYS A 148 2.19 -0.55 17.30
C LYS A 148 1.79 -1.10 15.93
N ALA A 149 1.19 -0.29 15.06
CA ALA A 149 0.80 -0.70 13.72
C ALA A 149 2.01 -1.21 12.90
N ARG A 150 3.13 -0.50 12.91
CA ARG A 150 4.38 -0.94 12.24
C ARG A 150 4.90 -2.28 12.77
N ARG A 151 4.81 -2.50 14.08
CA ARG A 151 5.22 -3.76 14.68
C ARG A 151 4.35 -4.91 14.20
N GLN A 152 3.03 -4.71 14.14
CA GLN A 152 2.09 -5.72 13.63
C GLN A 152 2.35 -6.05 12.15
N GLU A 153 2.52 -5.04 11.30
CA GLU A 153 2.89 -5.24 9.90
C GLU A 153 4.14 -6.11 9.75
N LYS A 154 5.20 -5.76 10.48
CA LYS A 154 6.47 -6.51 10.41
C LYS A 154 6.33 -7.95 10.88
N LEU A 155 5.60 -8.21 11.96
CA LEU A 155 5.35 -9.57 12.46
C LEU A 155 4.60 -10.42 11.44
N LEU A 156 3.53 -9.86 10.84
CA LEU A 156 2.76 -10.57 9.81
C LEU A 156 3.61 -10.91 8.58
N ILE A 157 4.38 -9.95 8.09
CA ILE A 157 5.21 -10.17 6.89
C ILE A 157 6.34 -11.14 7.19
N ALA A 158 7.00 -11.03 8.34
CA ALA A 158 8.04 -11.98 8.73
C ALA A 158 7.46 -13.40 8.82
N TYR A 159 6.26 -13.56 9.38
CA TYR A 159 5.56 -14.83 9.42
C TYR A 159 5.27 -15.38 8.01
N TRP A 160 4.66 -14.56 7.15
CA TRP A 160 4.35 -14.98 5.78
C TRP A 160 5.62 -15.28 4.96
N SER A 161 6.67 -14.48 5.12
CA SER A 161 7.93 -14.69 4.39
C SER A 161 8.59 -16.02 4.75
N LYS A 162 8.46 -16.47 6.00
CA LYS A 162 8.97 -17.77 6.45
C LYS A 162 8.25 -18.97 5.82
N MET A 163 7.07 -18.77 5.24
CA MET A 163 6.38 -19.83 4.48
C MET A 163 7.08 -20.17 3.15
N TYR A 164 8.03 -19.34 2.73
CA TYR A 164 8.80 -19.50 1.49
C TYR A 164 10.29 -19.81 1.72
N THR A 165 10.70 -19.96 3.00
CA THR A 165 12.09 -20.31 3.37
C THR A 165 12.43 -21.80 3.22
#